data_d9495df3222e97c2d6d511cc8d03e9f9
#
_entry.id   d9495df3222e97c2d6d511cc8d03e9f9
#
_cell.length_a   1.000
_cell.length_b   1.000
_cell.length_c   1.000
_cell.angle_alpha   90.00
_cell.angle_beta   90.00
_cell.angle_gamma   90.00
#
_symmetry.space_group_name_H-M   'P 1'
#
loop_
_entity.id
_entity.type
_entity.pdbx_description
1 polymer ?
#
loop_
_entity_poly.entity_id
_entity_poly.type
_entity_poly.pdbx_seq_one_letter_code
_entity_poly.pdbx_strand_id
1 'polypeptide(L)'
;MLTQTTPRMPDLPQAKPAPELRTAMPPLHYPLGEHLPPSGSVTEVAPGVFWLRMGLPFALNHINLWLLRDRLPHPTQPGVMQEGWTAVDCGIDNPATREAWQQIETQALQGLPILRVLVTHMHPDHMGLAHWLCERWQAPLWMSTSEYQSALLACSGLSNFGGAPTVAFFKAHGWNKPDELAQVQARVGYYPSMVPKIPNAYVRLMEGARVRIGERLWQCISGYGHSPEHMALHDVQGQLLISGDMLLPSISTNVSVYAMEPDGNPLQWFLDSLDKMAHLPGTTLVLPSHGRPFQGAATRIAQLHTHHQERLAELLQACRAQASCAHELLPVLFKRPLDVHQTTFALGEAVAHLNLLWLSGQMQRERGADGVLRFSTTP
;
A
#
# COMPACT_ATOMS: atom_id res chain seq x y z
N MET A 1 -32.40 13.12 -22.07
CA MET A 1 -32.08 11.71 -21.90
C MET A 1 -30.75 11.46 -22.61
N LEU A 2 -29.65 11.41 -21.89
CA LEU A 2 -28.34 11.06 -22.44
C LEU A 2 -28.19 9.55 -22.26
N THR A 3 -28.26 8.80 -23.35
CA THR A 3 -27.92 7.38 -23.36
C THR A 3 -26.39 7.25 -23.25
N GLN A 4 -25.91 6.91 -22.05
CA GLN A 4 -24.51 6.52 -21.86
C GLN A 4 -24.30 5.12 -22.47
N THR A 5 -23.65 5.06 -23.62
CA THR A 5 -23.09 3.83 -24.13
C THR A 5 -21.82 3.53 -23.33
N THR A 6 -21.89 2.54 -22.45
CA THR A 6 -20.72 1.97 -21.75
C THR A 6 -19.74 1.44 -22.80
N PRO A 7 -18.46 1.82 -22.78
CA PRO A 7 -17.47 1.21 -23.66
C PRO A 7 -17.34 -0.28 -23.33
N ARG A 8 -17.47 -1.13 -24.36
CA ARG A 8 -17.28 -2.56 -24.26
C ARG A 8 -15.81 -2.81 -23.92
N MET A 9 -15.55 -3.38 -22.75
CA MET A 9 -14.21 -3.82 -22.37
C MET A 9 -13.72 -4.91 -23.37
N PRO A 10 -12.41 -4.97 -23.67
CA PRO A 10 -11.87 -6.03 -24.50
C PRO A 10 -12.10 -7.40 -23.84
N ASP A 11 -12.36 -8.42 -24.65
CA ASP A 11 -12.57 -9.79 -24.19
C ASP A 11 -11.41 -10.24 -23.30
N LEU A 12 -11.71 -10.48 -22.02
CA LEU A 12 -10.75 -11.06 -21.08
C LEU A 12 -10.42 -12.50 -21.52
N PRO A 13 -9.17 -12.92 -21.46
CA PRO A 13 -8.81 -14.29 -21.77
C PRO A 13 -9.55 -15.23 -20.84
N GLN A 14 -10.22 -16.25 -21.43
CA GLN A 14 -10.90 -17.29 -20.68
C GLN A 14 -9.93 -17.92 -19.68
N ALA A 15 -10.35 -18.01 -18.41
CA ALA A 15 -9.58 -18.65 -17.36
C ALA A 15 -9.19 -20.05 -17.79
N LYS A 16 -7.89 -20.30 -17.95
CA LYS A 16 -7.37 -21.65 -18.15
C LYS A 16 -7.74 -22.50 -16.93
N PRO A 17 -8.13 -23.78 -17.10
CA PRO A 17 -8.38 -24.66 -15.98
C PRO A 17 -7.14 -24.71 -15.08
N ALA A 18 -7.38 -24.68 -13.77
CA ALA A 18 -6.31 -24.72 -12.77
C ALA A 18 -5.40 -25.92 -13.02
N PRO A 19 -4.08 -25.77 -13.06
CA PRO A 19 -3.19 -26.91 -13.17
C PRO A 19 -3.31 -27.76 -11.91
N GLU A 20 -3.66 -29.01 -12.09
CA GLU A 20 -3.45 -30.07 -11.09
C GLU A 20 -1.95 -30.19 -10.88
N LEU A 21 -1.51 -29.87 -9.71
CA LEU A 21 -0.27 -30.19 -8.99
C LEU A 21 0.15 -28.97 -8.15
N ARG A 22 -0.17 -29.03 -6.85
CA ARG A 22 0.46 -28.20 -5.83
C ARG A 22 1.95 -28.59 -5.74
N THR A 23 2.76 -28.16 -6.67
CA THR A 23 4.20 -28.05 -6.43
C THR A 23 4.36 -26.90 -5.44
N ALA A 24 4.84 -27.19 -4.24
CA ALA A 24 5.16 -26.15 -3.26
C ALA A 24 6.05 -25.11 -3.95
N MET A 25 5.58 -23.87 -4.00
CA MET A 25 6.36 -22.79 -4.59
C MET A 25 7.67 -22.66 -3.82
N PRO A 26 8.80 -22.38 -4.49
CA PRO A 26 10.08 -22.25 -3.80
C PRO A 26 10.01 -21.17 -2.72
N PRO A 27 10.71 -21.32 -1.60
CA PRO A 27 10.80 -20.31 -0.57
C PRO A 27 11.52 -19.06 -1.11
N LEU A 28 11.19 -17.89 -0.54
CA LEU A 28 11.93 -16.67 -0.81
C LEU A 28 13.33 -16.75 -0.21
N HIS A 29 14.29 -16.12 -0.86
CA HIS A 29 15.64 -16.00 -0.35
C HIS A 29 15.80 -14.68 0.44
N TYR A 30 16.38 -14.75 1.64
CA TYR A 30 16.61 -13.62 2.52
C TYR A 30 18.13 -13.38 2.68
N PRO A 31 18.76 -12.56 1.83
CA PRO A 31 20.23 -12.40 1.82
C PRO A 31 20.80 -11.83 3.12
N LEU A 32 20.00 -11.06 3.87
CA LEU A 32 20.39 -10.46 5.15
C LEU A 32 20.05 -11.36 6.36
N GLY A 33 19.57 -12.58 6.13
CA GLY A 33 19.20 -13.54 7.19
C GLY A 33 18.14 -12.98 8.15
N GLU A 34 18.38 -13.15 9.45
CA GLU A 34 17.48 -12.71 10.53
C GLU A 34 17.82 -11.29 11.05
N HIS A 35 18.79 -10.60 10.42
CA HIS A 35 19.19 -9.28 10.86
C HIS A 35 18.03 -8.27 10.72
N LEU A 36 17.82 -7.46 11.77
CA LEU A 36 16.85 -6.36 11.82
C LEU A 36 17.54 -5.14 12.42
N PRO A 37 17.53 -3.97 11.77
CA PRO A 37 18.06 -2.75 12.37
C PRO A 37 17.31 -2.41 13.67
N PRO A 38 18.01 -2.14 14.78
CA PRO A 38 17.39 -1.55 15.95
C PRO A 38 16.77 -0.18 15.62
N SER A 39 15.71 0.21 16.34
CA SER A 39 15.14 1.56 16.20
C SER A 39 16.21 2.62 16.41
N GLY A 40 16.21 3.68 15.60
CA GLY A 40 17.21 4.74 15.65
C GLY A 40 18.59 4.40 15.06
N SER A 41 18.73 3.23 14.43
CA SER A 41 19.95 2.81 13.72
C SER A 41 19.68 2.53 12.24
N VAL A 42 20.74 2.34 11.47
CA VAL A 42 20.68 2.02 10.03
C VAL A 42 21.56 0.82 9.71
N THR A 43 21.17 0.04 8.69
CA THR A 43 21.98 -1.05 8.13
C THR A 43 22.16 -0.82 6.64
N GLU A 44 23.39 -0.77 6.14
CA GLU A 44 23.63 -0.70 4.70
C GLU A 44 23.28 -2.05 4.05
N VAL A 45 22.37 -2.02 3.07
CA VAL A 45 21.88 -3.22 2.37
C VAL A 45 22.43 -3.33 0.96
N ALA A 46 22.87 -2.22 0.40
CA ALA A 46 23.62 -2.10 -0.86
C ALA A 46 24.41 -0.80 -0.81
N PRO A 47 25.48 -0.63 -1.61
CA PRO A 47 26.31 0.58 -1.59
C PRO A 47 25.45 1.86 -1.69
N GLY A 48 25.47 2.67 -0.60
CA GLY A 48 24.70 3.92 -0.49
C GLY A 48 23.19 3.75 -0.24
N VAL A 49 22.70 2.55 0.08
CA VAL A 49 21.30 2.28 0.40
C VAL A 49 21.20 1.69 1.79
N PHE A 50 20.48 2.35 2.69
CA PHE A 50 20.43 2.01 4.10
C PHE A 50 19.01 1.71 4.54
N TRP A 51 18.85 0.64 5.29
CA TRP A 51 17.61 0.18 5.89
C TRP A 51 17.46 0.75 7.30
N LEU A 52 16.32 1.37 7.56
CA LEU A 52 15.87 1.83 8.87
C LEU A 52 14.62 1.05 9.25
N ARG A 53 14.38 0.89 10.55
CA ARG A 53 13.18 0.25 11.04
C ARG A 53 12.57 1.06 12.18
N MET A 54 11.29 1.41 12.04
CA MET A 54 10.51 2.16 13.05
C MET A 54 9.41 1.28 13.62
N GLY A 55 9.09 1.48 14.91
CA GLY A 55 8.00 0.79 15.56
C GLY A 55 6.64 1.38 15.19
N LEU A 56 5.61 0.51 15.11
CA LEU A 56 4.21 0.90 14.92
C LEU A 56 3.36 0.39 16.09
N PRO A 57 2.35 1.13 16.55
CA PRO A 57 1.47 0.74 17.65
C PRO A 57 0.32 -0.18 17.19
N PHE A 58 0.57 -1.06 16.22
CA PHE A 58 -0.40 -1.95 15.58
C PHE A 58 0.03 -3.41 15.67
N ALA A 59 -0.85 -4.33 15.25
CA ALA A 59 -0.48 -5.74 15.08
C ALA A 59 0.68 -5.90 14.09
N LEU A 60 0.68 -5.13 13.01
CA LEU A 60 1.85 -4.91 12.16
C LEU A 60 2.76 -3.90 12.84
N ASN A 61 3.71 -4.39 13.64
CA ASN A 61 4.42 -3.62 14.66
C ASN A 61 5.63 -2.82 14.16
N HIS A 62 5.84 -2.76 12.85
CA HIS A 62 7.01 -2.07 12.28
C HIS A 62 6.77 -1.60 10.86
N ILE A 63 7.55 -0.58 10.48
CA ILE A 63 7.74 -0.15 9.09
C ILE A 63 9.24 -0.05 8.80
N ASN A 64 9.63 -0.42 7.60
CA ASN A 64 10.96 -0.20 7.04
C ASN A 64 10.95 1.10 6.23
N LEU A 65 11.95 1.93 6.47
CA LEU A 65 12.20 3.15 5.72
C LEU A 65 13.58 3.05 5.08
N TRP A 66 13.85 3.88 4.10
CA TRP A 66 15.12 3.80 3.38
C TRP A 66 15.80 5.16 3.34
N LEU A 67 17.13 5.19 3.57
CA LEU A 67 17.99 6.32 3.30
C LEU A 67 18.92 5.97 2.15
N LEU A 68 18.96 6.86 1.17
CA LEU A 68 19.81 6.70 -0.01
C LEU A 68 20.81 7.85 -0.04
N ARG A 69 22.11 7.54 -0.21
CA ARG A 69 23.11 8.58 -0.49
C ARG A 69 22.70 9.35 -1.72
N ASP A 70 22.78 10.66 -1.63
CA ASP A 70 22.30 11.55 -2.68
C ASP A 70 23.21 12.76 -2.88
N ARG A 71 23.08 13.39 -4.04
CA ARG A 71 23.82 14.58 -4.40
C ARG A 71 22.97 15.44 -5.35
N LEU A 72 22.68 16.66 -4.92
CA LEU A 72 21.89 17.60 -5.68
C LEU A 72 22.65 18.92 -5.91
N PRO A 73 22.29 19.71 -6.94
CA PRO A 73 22.80 21.07 -7.06
C PRO A 73 22.53 21.88 -5.78
N HIS A 74 23.54 22.58 -5.29
CA HIS A 74 23.40 23.41 -4.10
C HIS A 74 22.39 24.56 -4.36
N PRO A 75 21.40 24.79 -3.49
CA PRO A 75 20.29 25.71 -3.78
C PRO A 75 20.73 27.19 -3.96
N THR A 76 21.84 27.59 -3.35
CA THR A 76 22.32 28.99 -3.38
C THR A 76 23.71 29.14 -3.98
N GLN A 77 24.40 28.07 -4.38
CA GLN A 77 25.77 28.12 -4.92
C GLN A 77 25.82 27.46 -6.30
N PRO A 78 25.65 28.19 -7.40
CA PRO A 78 25.66 27.65 -8.75
C PRO A 78 26.92 26.85 -9.06
N GLY A 79 26.77 25.69 -9.67
CA GLY A 79 27.88 24.80 -10.02
C GLY A 79 28.43 23.95 -8.87
N VAL A 80 27.99 24.16 -7.62
CA VAL A 80 28.34 23.32 -6.47
C VAL A 80 27.30 22.22 -6.30
N MET A 81 27.76 21.00 -6.02
CA MET A 81 26.90 19.89 -5.63
C MET A 81 26.90 19.75 -4.11
N GLN A 82 25.73 19.57 -3.54
CA GLN A 82 25.53 19.29 -2.12
C GLN A 82 25.34 17.77 -1.92
N GLU A 83 26.21 17.19 -1.11
CA GLU A 83 26.07 15.79 -0.66
C GLU A 83 25.01 15.71 0.44
N GLY A 84 24.27 14.60 0.49
CA GLY A 84 23.24 14.40 1.51
C GLY A 84 22.52 13.06 1.33
N TRP A 85 21.23 13.08 1.68
CA TRP A 85 20.39 11.89 1.71
C TRP A 85 19.03 12.14 1.05
N THR A 86 18.49 11.12 0.39
CA THR A 86 17.06 11.00 0.10
C THR A 86 16.45 10.08 1.16
N ALA A 87 15.44 10.54 1.89
CA ALA A 87 14.61 9.68 2.72
C ALA A 87 13.46 9.13 1.88
N VAL A 88 13.21 7.82 1.96
CA VAL A 88 12.05 7.17 1.34
C VAL A 88 11.16 6.64 2.46
N ASP A 89 9.95 7.20 2.54
CA ASP A 89 8.97 7.10 3.61
C ASP A 89 9.46 7.65 4.97
N CYS A 90 8.55 7.91 5.90
CA CYS A 90 8.83 8.78 7.05
C CYS A 90 8.45 8.17 8.40
N GLY A 91 7.59 7.15 8.45
CA GLY A 91 6.98 6.66 9.68
C GLY A 91 5.79 7.51 10.14
N ILE A 92 5.03 7.02 11.12
CA ILE A 92 3.91 7.75 11.73
C ILE A 92 4.41 8.92 12.60
N ASP A 93 3.60 9.96 12.74
CA ASP A 93 3.94 11.06 13.66
C ASP A 93 3.61 10.68 15.11
N ASN A 94 4.62 10.23 15.81
CA ASN A 94 4.59 10.01 17.25
C ASN A 94 5.96 10.30 17.89
N PRO A 95 6.02 10.43 19.23
CA PRO A 95 7.28 10.72 19.93
C PRO A 95 8.40 9.72 19.65
N ALA A 96 8.08 8.41 19.62
CA ALA A 96 9.09 7.35 19.43
C ALA A 96 9.71 7.39 18.03
N THR A 97 8.90 7.65 16.99
CA THR A 97 9.41 7.78 15.61
C THR A 97 10.24 9.06 15.45
N ARG A 98 9.84 10.16 16.08
CA ARG A 98 10.65 11.39 16.09
C ARG A 98 11.99 11.20 16.80
N GLU A 99 12.00 10.52 17.95
CA GLU A 99 13.22 10.19 18.67
C GLU A 99 14.14 9.28 17.83
N ALA A 100 13.61 8.27 17.17
CA ALA A 100 14.38 7.40 16.28
C ALA A 100 15.02 8.19 15.12
N TRP A 101 14.30 9.14 14.50
CA TRP A 101 14.86 10.02 13.49
C TRP A 101 15.98 10.94 14.04
N GLN A 102 15.83 11.47 15.26
CA GLN A 102 16.87 12.27 15.91
C GLN A 102 18.14 11.47 16.20
N GLN A 103 17.98 10.19 16.60
CA GLN A 103 19.11 9.28 16.77
C GLN A 103 19.81 9.00 15.43
N ILE A 104 19.08 8.74 14.36
CA ILE A 104 19.61 8.54 13.00
C ILE A 104 20.35 9.80 12.53
N GLU A 105 19.79 10.99 12.77
CA GLU A 105 20.40 12.28 12.43
C GLU A 105 21.78 12.43 13.05
N THR A 106 21.92 12.08 14.33
CA THR A 106 23.18 12.23 15.06
C THR A 106 24.20 11.12 14.76
N GLN A 107 23.74 9.90 14.50
CA GLN A 107 24.60 8.71 14.41
C GLN A 107 24.88 8.25 12.99
N ALA A 108 23.96 8.48 12.05
CA ALA A 108 23.99 7.88 10.72
C ALA A 108 24.13 8.89 9.57
N LEU A 109 23.55 10.10 9.68
CA LEU A 109 23.60 11.09 8.58
C LEU A 109 24.99 11.69 8.38
N GLN A 110 25.94 11.49 9.30
CA GLN A 110 27.32 11.99 9.18
C GLN A 110 27.41 13.52 9.00
N GLY A 111 26.50 14.28 9.61
CA GLY A 111 26.42 15.73 9.47
C GLY A 111 25.87 16.23 8.12
N LEU A 112 25.42 15.33 7.25
CA LEU A 112 24.86 15.66 5.94
C LEU A 112 23.33 15.83 6.03
N PRO A 113 22.75 16.74 5.23
CA PRO A 113 21.30 17.00 5.26
C PRO A 113 20.50 15.93 4.51
N ILE A 114 19.20 15.84 4.84
CA ILE A 114 18.22 15.24 3.94
C ILE A 114 17.91 16.25 2.85
N LEU A 115 18.14 15.89 1.59
CA LEU A 115 18.00 16.76 0.42
C LEU A 115 16.60 16.70 -0.20
N ARG A 116 15.90 15.56 -0.01
CA ARG A 116 14.52 15.34 -0.43
C ARG A 116 13.88 14.23 0.38
N VAL A 117 12.55 14.30 0.50
CA VAL A 117 11.71 13.30 1.13
C VAL A 117 10.82 12.71 0.05
N LEU A 118 10.95 11.41 -0.23
CA LEU A 118 10.13 10.70 -1.17
C LEU A 118 9.14 9.84 -0.38
N VAL A 119 7.85 9.95 -0.70
CA VAL A 119 6.82 9.15 -0.05
C VAL A 119 6.15 8.24 -1.07
N THR A 120 6.14 6.94 -0.80
CA THR A 120 5.60 5.93 -1.70
C THR A 120 4.09 6.06 -1.85
N HIS A 121 3.37 6.29 -0.74
CA HIS A 121 1.92 6.49 -0.73
C HIS A 121 1.43 7.18 0.56
N MET A 122 0.14 7.49 0.61
CA MET A 122 -0.46 8.35 1.64
C MET A 122 -0.65 7.71 3.01
N HIS A 123 -0.51 6.40 3.17
CA HIS A 123 -0.82 5.77 4.45
C HIS A 123 0.02 6.35 5.60
N PRO A 124 -0.54 6.37 6.83
CA PRO A 124 0.07 7.13 7.94
C PRO A 124 1.50 6.70 8.29
N ASP A 125 1.81 5.43 8.19
CA ASP A 125 3.14 4.89 8.50
C ASP A 125 4.20 5.24 7.44
N HIS A 126 3.78 5.74 6.28
CA HIS A 126 4.65 6.26 5.22
C HIS A 126 4.72 7.79 5.24
N MET A 127 3.55 8.46 5.33
CA MET A 127 3.41 9.90 5.18
C MET A 127 3.55 10.68 6.49
N GLY A 128 3.40 10.04 7.66
CA GLY A 128 3.19 10.70 8.94
C GLY A 128 4.13 11.83 9.27
N LEU A 129 5.43 11.57 9.23
CA LEU A 129 6.47 12.57 9.52
C LEU A 129 7.01 13.32 8.29
N ALA A 130 6.39 13.20 7.11
CA ALA A 130 6.87 13.88 5.90
C ALA A 130 6.95 15.40 6.10
N HIS A 131 5.90 16.00 6.70
CA HIS A 131 5.91 17.44 6.99
C HIS A 131 7.07 17.85 7.89
N TRP A 132 7.34 17.08 8.96
CA TRP A 132 8.40 17.38 9.92
C TRP A 132 9.79 17.26 9.31
N LEU A 133 10.05 16.21 8.50
CA LEU A 133 11.30 16.05 7.77
C LEU A 133 11.50 17.17 6.75
N CYS A 134 10.47 17.50 5.96
CA CYS A 134 10.53 18.58 4.98
C CYS A 134 10.80 19.94 5.62
N GLU A 135 10.15 20.27 6.74
CA GLU A 135 10.37 21.53 7.48
C GLU A 135 11.74 21.58 8.12
N ARG A 136 12.19 20.50 8.75
CA ARG A 136 13.48 20.44 9.45
C ARG A 136 14.66 20.62 8.49
N TRP A 137 14.59 20.02 7.32
CA TRP A 137 15.69 20.01 6.36
C TRP A 137 15.50 20.98 5.19
N GLN A 138 14.38 21.70 5.14
CA GLN A 138 13.97 22.51 3.98
C GLN A 138 13.99 21.69 2.67
N ALA A 139 13.65 20.40 2.80
CA ALA A 139 13.68 19.43 1.73
C ALA A 139 12.32 19.34 1.02
N PRO A 140 12.27 19.25 -0.33
CA PRO A 140 11.02 19.06 -1.05
C PRO A 140 10.44 17.67 -0.81
N LEU A 141 9.09 17.59 -0.73
CA LEU A 141 8.34 16.35 -0.80
C LEU A 141 8.26 15.87 -2.25
N TRP A 142 8.46 14.57 -2.47
CA TRP A 142 8.30 13.89 -3.76
C TRP A 142 7.28 12.77 -3.62
N MET A 143 6.19 12.80 -4.38
CA MET A 143 5.17 11.73 -4.40
C MET A 143 4.26 11.85 -5.63
N SER A 144 3.39 10.87 -5.85
CA SER A 144 2.38 10.94 -6.91
C SER A 144 1.29 11.96 -6.57
N THR A 145 0.58 12.44 -7.59
CA THR A 145 -0.49 13.45 -7.39
C THR A 145 -1.67 12.87 -6.65
N SER A 146 -2.07 11.66 -7.00
CA SER A 146 -3.24 11.02 -6.39
C SER A 146 -3.03 10.76 -4.90
N GLU A 147 -1.82 10.35 -4.50
CA GLU A 147 -1.46 10.15 -3.10
C GLU A 147 -1.42 11.47 -2.32
N TYR A 148 -0.81 12.52 -2.90
CA TYR A 148 -0.77 13.85 -2.28
C TYR A 148 -2.16 14.41 -2.03
N GLN A 149 -3.05 14.34 -3.03
CA GLN A 149 -4.43 14.83 -2.92
C GLN A 149 -5.24 14.02 -1.92
N SER A 150 -5.06 12.69 -1.91
CA SER A 150 -5.71 11.80 -0.94
C SER A 150 -5.27 12.07 0.49
N ALA A 151 -3.97 12.34 0.70
CA ALA A 151 -3.44 12.75 2.01
C ALA A 151 -4.05 14.08 2.48
N LEU A 152 -4.16 15.08 1.60
CA LEU A 152 -4.80 16.37 1.91
C LEU A 152 -6.28 16.19 2.30
N LEU A 153 -7.04 15.40 1.54
CA LEU A 153 -8.43 15.09 1.86
C LEU A 153 -8.56 14.36 3.20
N ALA A 154 -7.68 13.38 3.45
CA ALA A 154 -7.69 12.65 4.71
C ALA A 154 -7.36 13.52 5.92
N CYS A 155 -6.40 14.45 5.80
CA CYS A 155 -6.08 15.44 6.83
C CYS A 155 -7.21 16.44 7.08
N SER A 156 -8.02 16.76 6.07
CA SER A 156 -9.17 17.67 6.22
C SER A 156 -10.41 17.02 6.86
N GLY A 157 -10.32 15.75 7.26
CA GLY A 157 -11.43 14.97 7.81
C GLY A 157 -12.39 14.41 6.75
N LEU A 158 -12.11 14.62 5.46
CA LEU A 158 -12.83 14.02 4.33
C LEU A 158 -12.15 12.71 3.92
N SER A 159 -12.06 11.76 4.85
CA SER A 159 -11.35 10.50 4.63
C SER A 159 -12.29 9.30 4.56
N ASN A 160 -11.78 8.22 3.95
CA ASN A 160 -12.44 6.91 3.94
C ASN A 160 -12.26 6.11 5.25
N PHE A 161 -11.55 6.67 6.23
CA PHE A 161 -11.18 5.94 7.46
C PHE A 161 -12.24 6.04 8.57
N GLY A 162 -13.35 6.76 8.34
CA GLY A 162 -14.44 6.91 9.31
C GLY A 162 -15.55 7.86 8.84
N GLY A 163 -16.46 8.20 9.75
CA GLY A 163 -17.54 9.13 9.49
C GLY A 163 -18.78 8.52 8.81
N ALA A 164 -19.78 9.37 8.53
CA ALA A 164 -21.08 8.95 8.01
C ALA A 164 -21.03 8.21 6.66
N PRO A 165 -20.22 8.63 5.66
CA PRO A 165 -20.14 7.90 4.39
C PRO A 165 -19.61 6.47 4.57
N THR A 166 -18.60 6.27 5.40
CA THR A 166 -18.04 4.94 5.70
C THR A 166 -19.04 4.05 6.42
N VAL A 167 -19.79 4.61 7.39
CA VAL A 167 -20.86 3.89 8.07
C VAL A 167 -21.98 3.49 7.09
N ALA A 168 -22.40 4.38 6.19
CA ALA A 168 -23.40 4.08 5.18
C ALA A 168 -22.92 2.97 4.23
N PHE A 169 -21.68 3.02 3.79
CA PHE A 169 -21.04 1.98 2.98
C PHE A 169 -21.03 0.62 3.69
N PHE A 170 -20.61 0.58 4.96
CA PHE A 170 -20.57 -0.67 5.72
C PHE A 170 -21.95 -1.25 5.97
N LYS A 171 -22.97 -0.42 6.25
CA LYS A 171 -24.38 -0.83 6.34
C LYS A 171 -24.86 -1.44 5.02
N ALA A 172 -24.53 -0.84 3.89
CA ALA A 172 -24.89 -1.38 2.58
C ALA A 172 -24.25 -2.75 2.30
N HIS A 173 -23.16 -3.08 2.99
CA HIS A 173 -22.49 -4.38 2.91
C HIS A 173 -22.79 -5.32 4.09
N GLY A 174 -23.84 -5.01 4.90
CA GLY A 174 -24.40 -5.92 5.90
C GLY A 174 -23.84 -5.76 7.32
N TRP A 175 -22.94 -4.81 7.57
CA TRP A 175 -22.48 -4.55 8.95
C TRP A 175 -23.46 -3.65 9.68
N ASN A 176 -24.32 -4.26 10.53
CA ASN A 176 -25.46 -3.58 11.16
C ASN A 176 -25.40 -3.55 12.71
N LYS A 177 -24.21 -3.62 13.31
CA LYS A 177 -24.02 -3.55 14.77
C LYS A 177 -23.89 -2.08 15.22
N PRO A 178 -24.88 -1.51 15.94
CA PRO A 178 -24.91 -0.07 16.23
C PRO A 178 -23.69 0.43 17.01
N ASP A 179 -23.24 -0.31 18.04
CA ASP A 179 -22.12 0.09 18.89
C ASP A 179 -20.77 0.06 18.14
N GLU A 180 -20.58 -0.90 17.24
CA GLU A 180 -19.39 -0.99 16.41
C GLU A 180 -19.38 0.13 15.36
N LEU A 181 -20.52 0.39 14.73
CA LEU A 181 -20.67 1.47 13.74
C LEU A 181 -20.52 2.86 14.37
N ALA A 182 -20.92 3.05 15.65
CA ALA A 182 -20.65 4.29 16.37
C ALA A 182 -19.14 4.55 16.54
N GLN A 183 -18.35 3.50 16.79
CA GLN A 183 -16.89 3.61 16.84
C GLN A 183 -16.31 3.97 15.45
N VAL A 184 -16.82 3.37 14.37
CA VAL A 184 -16.42 3.75 13.00
C VAL A 184 -16.79 5.19 12.70
N GLN A 185 -17.98 5.64 13.08
CA GLN A 185 -18.44 7.02 12.93
C GLN A 185 -17.49 8.01 13.61
N ALA A 186 -16.98 7.67 14.79
CA ALA A 186 -16.09 8.53 15.59
C ALA A 186 -14.65 8.64 15.02
N ARG A 187 -14.25 7.81 14.04
CA ARG A 187 -12.88 7.74 13.51
C ARG A 187 -12.50 8.83 12.49
N VAL A 188 -13.27 9.91 12.39
CA VAL A 188 -12.97 11.02 11.45
C VAL A 188 -11.56 11.61 11.70
N GLY A 189 -11.12 11.68 12.96
CA GLY A 189 -9.79 12.18 13.34
C GLY A 189 -8.66 11.13 13.27
N TYR A 190 -8.92 9.91 12.77
CA TYR A 190 -7.93 8.82 12.81
C TYR A 190 -6.68 9.13 11.98
N TYR A 191 -6.86 9.55 10.73
CA TYR A 191 -5.72 9.90 9.85
C TYR A 191 -4.95 11.12 10.37
N PRO A 192 -5.60 12.28 10.69
CA PRO A 192 -4.89 13.45 11.22
C PRO A 192 -4.15 13.20 12.53
N SER A 193 -4.55 12.20 13.33
CA SER A 193 -3.83 11.87 14.57
C SER A 193 -2.44 11.29 14.34
N MET A 194 -2.17 10.77 13.14
CA MET A 194 -0.89 10.16 12.76
C MET A 194 -0.17 10.92 11.63
N VAL A 195 -0.91 11.77 10.90
CA VAL A 195 -0.42 12.64 9.83
C VAL A 195 -1.03 14.03 10.06
N PRO A 196 -0.48 14.81 11.00
CA PRO A 196 -1.13 16.06 11.43
C PRO A 196 -1.05 17.18 10.40
N LYS A 197 -0.12 17.10 9.46
CA LYS A 197 0.12 18.14 8.46
C LYS A 197 0.71 17.55 7.18
N ILE A 198 0.33 18.10 6.05
CA ILE A 198 0.90 17.79 4.73
C ILE A 198 1.74 18.98 4.26
N PRO A 199 2.94 18.80 3.68
CA PRO A 199 3.70 19.87 3.03
C PRO A 199 2.86 20.56 1.95
N ASN A 200 2.96 21.90 1.85
CA ASN A 200 2.13 22.70 0.95
C ASN A 200 2.46 22.50 -0.54
N ALA A 201 3.60 21.92 -0.85
CA ALA A 201 4.05 21.68 -2.23
C ALA A 201 4.76 20.33 -2.33
N TYR A 202 4.74 19.76 -3.52
CA TYR A 202 5.42 18.51 -3.82
C TYR A 202 6.00 18.52 -5.23
N VAL A 203 6.98 17.66 -5.47
CA VAL A 203 7.50 17.31 -6.78
C VAL A 203 6.81 16.03 -7.22
N ARG A 204 6.21 16.06 -8.41
CA ARG A 204 5.41 14.94 -8.89
C ARG A 204 6.29 13.76 -9.33
N LEU A 205 5.98 12.58 -8.79
CA LEU A 205 6.40 11.30 -9.34
C LEU A 205 5.32 10.75 -10.27
N MET A 206 5.72 10.08 -11.34
CA MET A 206 4.83 9.50 -12.34
C MET A 206 5.36 8.14 -12.80
N GLU A 207 4.46 7.29 -13.31
CA GLU A 207 4.82 6.02 -13.95
C GLU A 207 5.96 6.23 -14.99
N GLY A 208 6.97 5.39 -14.93
CA GLY A 208 8.09 5.40 -15.85
C GLY A 208 9.08 6.57 -15.68
N ALA A 209 8.79 7.55 -14.82
CA ALA A 209 9.73 8.64 -14.54
C ALA A 209 11.04 8.08 -13.98
N ARG A 210 12.16 8.72 -14.33
CA ARG A 210 13.48 8.34 -13.84
C ARG A 210 14.03 9.40 -12.91
N VAL A 211 14.36 9.00 -11.70
CA VAL A 211 14.90 9.86 -10.65
C VAL A 211 16.33 9.45 -10.37
N ARG A 212 17.28 10.37 -10.55
CA ARG A 212 18.65 10.13 -10.12
C ARG A 212 18.75 10.41 -8.61
N ILE A 213 19.24 9.41 -7.88
CA ILE A 213 19.54 9.53 -6.45
C ILE A 213 20.97 9.05 -6.25
N GLY A 214 21.86 9.98 -5.95
CA GLY A 214 23.29 9.72 -5.94
C GLY A 214 23.78 9.21 -7.31
N GLU A 215 24.47 8.09 -7.32
CA GLU A 215 24.98 7.47 -8.54
C GLU A 215 23.95 6.57 -9.24
N ARG A 216 22.79 6.28 -8.61
CA ARG A 216 21.78 5.36 -9.12
C ARG A 216 20.67 6.10 -9.88
N LEU A 217 20.14 5.42 -10.90
CA LEU A 217 18.98 5.89 -11.66
C LEU A 217 17.79 4.98 -11.33
N TRP A 218 16.85 5.52 -10.58
CA TRP A 218 15.64 4.83 -10.14
C TRP A 218 14.50 5.09 -11.12
N GLN A 219 13.86 4.04 -11.60
CA GLN A 219 12.63 4.11 -12.38
C GLN A 219 11.43 3.99 -11.46
N CYS A 220 10.49 4.93 -11.56
CA CYS A 220 9.22 4.89 -10.87
C CYS A 220 8.29 3.85 -11.50
N ILE A 221 7.68 3.01 -10.67
CA ILE A 221 6.66 2.03 -11.08
C ILE A 221 5.41 2.32 -10.25
N SER A 222 4.35 2.79 -10.89
CA SER A 222 3.08 3.02 -10.19
C SER A 222 2.37 1.70 -9.90
N GLY A 223 1.79 1.63 -8.70
CA GLY A 223 0.93 0.53 -8.27
C GLY A 223 -0.42 1.07 -7.82
N TYR A 224 -1.48 0.30 -8.04
CA TYR A 224 -2.85 0.68 -7.74
C TYR A 224 -3.51 -0.40 -6.87
N GLY A 225 -4.65 -0.09 -6.27
CA GLY A 225 -5.48 -1.04 -5.53
C GLY A 225 -5.23 -1.05 -4.02
N HIS A 226 -3.98 -1.00 -3.56
CA HIS A 226 -3.66 -0.80 -2.15
C HIS A 226 -3.88 0.66 -1.72
N SER A 227 -3.43 1.56 -2.56
CA SER A 227 -3.63 3.01 -2.45
C SER A 227 -3.89 3.61 -3.83
N PRO A 228 -4.25 4.90 -3.95
CA PRO A 228 -4.64 5.49 -5.23
C PRO A 228 -3.60 5.45 -6.34
N GLU A 229 -2.31 5.63 -6.01
CA GLU A 229 -1.20 5.63 -6.98
C GLU A 229 0.14 5.45 -6.26
N HIS A 230 0.30 4.31 -5.58
CA HIS A 230 1.55 3.94 -4.91
C HIS A 230 2.74 4.02 -5.86
N MET A 231 3.90 4.46 -5.37
CA MET A 231 5.10 4.60 -6.17
C MET A 231 6.24 3.71 -5.66
N ALA A 232 6.54 2.63 -6.39
CA ALA A 232 7.74 1.83 -6.18
C ALA A 232 8.92 2.40 -6.98
N LEU A 233 10.16 2.11 -6.55
CA LEU A 233 11.38 2.59 -7.18
C LEU A 233 12.27 1.40 -7.55
N HIS A 234 12.60 1.26 -8.83
CA HIS A 234 13.45 0.20 -9.35
C HIS A 234 14.80 0.76 -9.87
N ASP A 235 15.89 0.37 -9.23
CA ASP A 235 17.25 0.58 -9.76
C ASP A 235 17.64 -0.59 -10.66
N VAL A 236 17.51 -0.39 -11.98
CA VAL A 236 17.76 -1.43 -12.99
C VAL A 236 19.21 -1.93 -12.93
N GLN A 237 20.18 -1.03 -12.73
CA GLN A 237 21.62 -1.38 -12.74
C GLN A 237 22.04 -2.07 -11.43
N GLY A 238 21.53 -1.61 -10.30
CA GLY A 238 21.85 -2.16 -8.99
C GLY A 238 21.00 -3.36 -8.60
N GLN A 239 20.00 -3.72 -9.42
CA GLN A 239 19.04 -4.79 -9.11
C GLN A 239 18.39 -4.62 -7.73
N LEU A 240 17.90 -3.41 -7.45
CA LEU A 240 17.18 -3.07 -6.23
C LEU A 240 15.75 -2.65 -6.56
N LEU A 241 14.81 -3.07 -5.73
CA LEU A 241 13.41 -2.63 -5.82
C LEU A 241 12.93 -2.15 -4.45
N ILE A 242 12.75 -0.85 -4.25
CA ILE A 242 11.96 -0.35 -3.12
C ILE A 242 10.50 -0.54 -3.50
N SER A 243 9.88 -1.60 -2.97
CA SER A 243 8.53 -2.01 -3.36
C SER A 243 7.43 -1.30 -2.58
N GLY A 244 7.78 -0.61 -1.50
CA GLY A 244 6.77 -0.11 -0.56
C GLY A 244 5.85 -1.24 -0.11
N ASP A 245 4.55 -0.97 -0.10
CA ASP A 245 3.52 -1.94 0.27
C ASP A 245 3.01 -2.79 -0.90
N MET A 246 3.47 -2.51 -2.13
CA MET A 246 3.01 -3.30 -3.29
C MET A 246 3.49 -4.75 -3.27
N LEU A 247 4.68 -5.02 -2.72
CA LEU A 247 5.22 -6.37 -2.70
C LEU A 247 5.90 -6.67 -1.35
N LEU A 248 5.18 -7.38 -0.47
CA LEU A 248 5.60 -7.77 0.87
C LEU A 248 5.97 -9.25 0.94
N PRO A 249 6.98 -9.67 1.74
CA PRO A 249 7.51 -11.04 1.71
C PRO A 249 6.58 -12.10 2.32
N SER A 250 5.80 -11.77 3.35
CA SER A 250 5.10 -12.77 4.16
C SER A 250 3.59 -12.56 4.30
N ILE A 251 3.11 -11.33 4.16
CA ILE A 251 1.68 -10.99 4.25
C ILE A 251 1.18 -10.51 2.89
N SER A 252 -0.11 -10.69 2.62
CA SER A 252 -0.77 -9.98 1.52
C SER A 252 -0.97 -8.52 1.92
N THR A 253 -0.75 -7.62 0.99
CA THR A 253 -1.10 -6.21 1.15
C THR A 253 -2.60 -6.06 1.25
N ASN A 254 -3.08 -5.21 2.15
CA ASN A 254 -4.52 -4.91 2.21
C ASN A 254 -4.96 -4.17 0.94
N VAL A 255 -5.99 -4.69 0.29
CA VAL A 255 -6.62 -4.12 -0.90
C VAL A 255 -8.10 -3.95 -0.60
N SER A 256 -8.55 -2.70 -0.45
CA SER A 256 -9.90 -2.40 0.03
C SER A 256 -10.69 -1.53 -0.94
N VAL A 257 -12.00 -1.80 -1.04
CA VAL A 257 -12.96 -0.85 -1.57
C VAL A 257 -13.37 0.13 -0.48
N TYR A 258 -13.44 1.39 -0.83
CA TYR A 258 -13.81 2.48 0.07
C TYR A 258 -15.14 3.14 -0.34
N ALA A 259 -15.75 3.85 0.60
CA ALA A 259 -17.03 4.53 0.39
C ALA A 259 -16.99 5.57 -0.76
N MET A 260 -15.82 6.13 -1.07
CA MET A 260 -15.68 7.12 -2.16
C MET A 260 -15.71 6.49 -3.55
N GLU A 261 -15.36 5.20 -3.69
CA GLU A 261 -15.35 4.46 -4.95
C GLU A 261 -15.96 3.06 -4.76
N PRO A 262 -17.26 2.96 -4.40
CA PRO A 262 -17.89 1.73 -3.94
C PRO A 262 -17.95 0.62 -5.02
N ASP A 263 -17.89 1.00 -6.28
CA ASP A 263 -17.91 0.08 -7.43
C ASP A 263 -16.53 -0.13 -8.06
N GLY A 264 -15.46 0.32 -7.39
CA GLY A 264 -14.09 0.15 -7.84
C GLY A 264 -13.66 -1.32 -7.88
N ASN A 265 -12.61 -1.61 -8.69
CA ASN A 265 -12.00 -2.94 -8.80
C ASN A 265 -10.53 -2.94 -8.31
N PRO A 266 -10.27 -2.54 -7.06
CA PRO A 266 -8.91 -2.37 -6.58
C PRO A 266 -8.11 -3.68 -6.57
N LEU A 267 -8.76 -4.83 -6.41
CA LEU A 267 -8.05 -6.12 -6.45
C LEU A 267 -7.48 -6.42 -7.84
N GLN A 268 -8.25 -6.17 -8.90
CA GLN A 268 -7.72 -6.33 -10.27
C GLN A 268 -6.56 -5.36 -10.51
N TRP A 269 -6.72 -4.09 -10.13
CA TRP A 269 -5.66 -3.09 -10.29
C TRP A 269 -4.38 -3.45 -9.52
N PHE A 270 -4.53 -4.05 -8.33
CA PHE A 270 -3.40 -4.55 -7.55
C PHE A 270 -2.68 -5.69 -8.26
N LEU A 271 -3.42 -6.68 -8.74
CA LEU A 271 -2.85 -7.82 -9.46
C LEU A 271 -2.14 -7.39 -10.75
N ASP A 272 -2.76 -6.51 -11.55
CA ASP A 272 -2.14 -5.94 -12.75
C ASP A 272 -0.87 -5.12 -12.42
N SER A 273 -0.86 -4.46 -11.26
CA SER A 273 0.30 -3.71 -10.80
C SER A 273 1.45 -4.61 -10.36
N LEU A 274 1.16 -5.75 -9.74
CA LEU A 274 2.17 -6.77 -9.43
C LEU A 274 2.83 -7.32 -10.69
N ASP A 275 2.06 -7.53 -11.75
CA ASP A 275 2.57 -8.08 -13.01
C ASP A 275 3.60 -7.17 -13.69
N LYS A 276 3.57 -5.85 -13.44
CA LYS A 276 4.62 -4.92 -13.88
C LYS A 276 6.00 -5.28 -13.33
N MET A 277 6.07 -5.95 -12.19
CA MET A 277 7.32 -6.33 -11.52
C MET A 277 7.67 -7.81 -11.70
N ALA A 278 6.81 -8.62 -12.32
CA ALA A 278 7.01 -10.06 -12.45
C ALA A 278 8.21 -10.44 -13.34
N HIS A 279 8.64 -9.54 -14.24
CA HIS A 279 9.77 -9.74 -15.13
C HIS A 279 11.13 -9.42 -14.51
N LEU A 280 11.16 -8.92 -13.27
CA LEU A 280 12.43 -8.54 -12.62
C LEU A 280 13.31 -9.77 -12.38
N PRO A 281 14.65 -9.63 -12.51
CA PRO A 281 15.59 -10.72 -12.24
C PRO A 281 15.35 -11.34 -10.86
N GLY A 282 15.46 -12.66 -10.75
CA GLY A 282 15.30 -13.37 -9.48
C GLY A 282 16.29 -12.94 -8.39
N THR A 283 17.42 -12.34 -8.80
CA THR A 283 18.46 -11.76 -7.91
C THR A 283 18.15 -10.33 -7.46
N THR A 284 17.08 -9.69 -7.98
CA THR A 284 16.69 -8.35 -7.52
C THR A 284 16.39 -8.38 -6.03
N LEU A 285 17.08 -7.55 -5.26
CA LEU A 285 16.83 -7.37 -3.83
C LEU A 285 15.62 -6.46 -3.66
N VAL A 286 14.52 -7.03 -3.18
CA VAL A 286 13.29 -6.31 -2.86
C VAL A 286 13.42 -5.72 -1.46
N LEU A 287 13.15 -4.43 -1.35
CA LEU A 287 13.20 -3.60 -0.16
C LEU A 287 11.76 -3.21 0.23
N PRO A 288 11.04 -4.06 0.99
CA PRO A 288 9.63 -3.88 1.31
C PRO A 288 9.45 -2.96 2.52
N SER A 289 8.29 -2.32 2.64
CA SER A 289 7.97 -1.50 3.82
C SER A 289 7.70 -2.34 5.07
N HIS A 290 7.29 -3.60 4.92
CA HIS A 290 7.09 -4.51 6.04
C HIS A 290 7.75 -5.87 5.79
N GLY A 291 8.25 -6.47 6.87
CA GLY A 291 9.03 -7.71 6.78
C GLY A 291 10.51 -7.47 6.52
N ARG A 292 11.19 -8.44 5.93
CA ARG A 292 12.64 -8.38 5.65
C ARG A 292 12.91 -8.20 4.17
N PRO A 293 14.01 -7.54 3.77
CA PRO A 293 14.49 -7.55 2.39
C PRO A 293 14.67 -8.98 1.86
N PHE A 294 14.24 -9.22 0.62
CA PHE A 294 14.22 -10.56 0.06
C PHE A 294 14.52 -10.56 -1.44
N GLN A 295 14.82 -11.73 -1.99
CA GLN A 295 14.95 -12.00 -3.43
C GLN A 295 13.87 -12.98 -3.87
N GLY A 296 13.51 -12.96 -5.18
CA GLY A 296 12.48 -13.81 -5.75
C GLY A 296 11.14 -13.08 -5.94
N ALA A 297 11.17 -11.84 -6.44
CA ALA A 297 9.97 -11.05 -6.70
C ALA A 297 8.92 -11.82 -7.53
N ALA A 298 9.29 -12.44 -8.65
CA ALA A 298 8.38 -13.23 -9.49
C ALA A 298 7.72 -14.38 -8.72
N THR A 299 8.49 -15.09 -7.87
CA THR A 299 7.95 -16.15 -6.99
C THR A 299 6.91 -15.59 -6.04
N ARG A 300 7.20 -14.44 -5.39
CA ARG A 300 6.26 -13.82 -4.46
C ARG A 300 5.00 -13.34 -5.15
N ILE A 301 5.11 -12.74 -6.32
CA ILE A 301 3.96 -12.32 -7.15
C ILE A 301 3.08 -13.52 -7.49
N ALA A 302 3.66 -14.64 -7.93
CA ALA A 302 2.90 -15.86 -8.20
C ALA A 302 2.18 -16.40 -6.94
N GLN A 303 2.82 -16.34 -5.75
CA GLN A 303 2.18 -16.69 -4.48
C GLN A 303 0.97 -15.79 -4.18
N LEU A 304 1.09 -14.48 -4.42
CA LEU A 304 -0.02 -13.53 -4.21
C LEU A 304 -1.17 -13.78 -5.18
N HIS A 305 -0.90 -14.01 -6.45
CA HIS A 305 -1.93 -14.41 -7.42
C HIS A 305 -2.67 -15.67 -6.97
N THR A 306 -1.93 -16.71 -6.57
CA THR A 306 -2.53 -17.95 -6.06
C THR A 306 -3.38 -17.71 -4.82
N HIS A 307 -2.87 -16.93 -3.87
CA HIS A 307 -3.61 -16.55 -2.66
C HIS A 307 -4.95 -15.90 -2.98
N HIS A 308 -4.97 -14.88 -3.85
CA HIS A 308 -6.21 -14.20 -4.21
C HIS A 308 -7.14 -15.09 -5.03
N GLN A 309 -6.63 -15.94 -5.92
CA GLN A 309 -7.44 -16.94 -6.62
C GLN A 309 -8.15 -17.92 -5.66
N GLU A 310 -7.45 -18.39 -4.63
CA GLU A 310 -8.04 -19.24 -3.58
C GLU A 310 -9.15 -18.49 -2.82
N ARG A 311 -8.95 -17.22 -2.43
CA ARG A 311 -9.97 -16.38 -1.77
C ARG A 311 -11.20 -16.17 -2.66
N LEU A 312 -11.00 -15.89 -3.95
CA LEU A 312 -12.09 -15.74 -4.92
C LEU A 312 -12.89 -17.04 -5.08
N ALA A 313 -12.21 -18.19 -5.14
CA ALA A 313 -12.86 -19.50 -5.23
C ALA A 313 -13.69 -19.82 -3.96
N GLU A 314 -13.19 -19.50 -2.77
CA GLU A 314 -13.92 -19.66 -1.51
C GLU A 314 -15.21 -18.81 -1.49
N LEU A 315 -15.16 -17.56 -1.94
CA LEU A 315 -16.33 -16.69 -2.02
C LEU A 315 -17.35 -17.20 -3.05
N LEU A 316 -16.90 -17.63 -4.23
CA LEU A 316 -17.77 -18.26 -5.23
C LEU A 316 -18.48 -19.49 -4.64
N GLN A 317 -17.75 -20.34 -3.94
CA GLN A 317 -18.33 -21.54 -3.31
C GLN A 317 -19.36 -21.16 -2.23
N ALA A 318 -19.07 -20.17 -1.39
CA ALA A 318 -20.01 -19.73 -0.36
C ALA A 318 -21.30 -19.14 -0.94
N CYS A 319 -21.19 -18.34 -2.01
CA CYS A 319 -22.33 -17.70 -2.66
C CYS A 319 -23.15 -18.61 -3.59
N ARG A 320 -22.71 -19.86 -3.86
CA ARG A 320 -23.52 -20.85 -4.57
C ARG A 320 -24.69 -21.36 -3.75
N ALA A 321 -24.53 -21.44 -2.43
CA ALA A 321 -25.56 -21.97 -1.53
C ALA A 321 -26.67 -20.93 -1.30
N GLN A 322 -26.31 -19.66 -1.15
CA GLN A 322 -27.24 -18.56 -0.94
C GLN A 322 -26.58 -17.22 -1.28
N ALA A 323 -27.39 -16.24 -1.71
CA ALA A 323 -26.96 -14.87 -1.86
C ALA A 323 -26.53 -14.30 -0.50
N SER A 324 -25.29 -13.77 -0.40
CA SER A 324 -24.70 -13.30 0.86
C SER A 324 -24.12 -11.90 0.71
N CYS A 325 -24.14 -11.13 1.80
CA CYS A 325 -23.47 -9.82 1.86
C CYS A 325 -22.00 -9.98 2.29
N ALA A 326 -21.19 -8.94 2.08
CA ALA A 326 -19.77 -9.01 2.39
C ALA A 326 -19.48 -9.28 3.88
N HIS A 327 -20.27 -8.72 4.79
CA HIS A 327 -20.09 -8.95 6.23
C HIS A 327 -20.36 -10.41 6.64
N GLU A 328 -21.34 -11.08 6.03
CA GLU A 328 -21.61 -12.51 6.27
C GLU A 328 -20.49 -13.41 5.77
N LEU A 329 -19.71 -12.94 4.78
CA LEU A 329 -18.61 -13.68 4.17
C LEU A 329 -17.26 -13.48 4.88
N LEU A 330 -17.16 -12.56 5.87
CA LEU A 330 -15.92 -12.36 6.61
C LEU A 330 -15.34 -13.64 7.23
N PRO A 331 -16.15 -14.55 7.86
CA PRO A 331 -15.62 -15.82 8.39
C PRO A 331 -15.12 -16.80 7.31
N VAL A 332 -15.52 -16.62 6.05
CA VAL A 332 -14.98 -17.39 4.93
C VAL A 332 -13.53 -16.99 4.66
N LEU A 333 -13.25 -15.68 4.62
CA LEU A 333 -11.93 -15.12 4.32
C LEU A 333 -10.99 -15.08 5.54
N PHE A 334 -11.54 -14.80 6.74
CA PHE A 334 -10.77 -14.55 7.96
C PHE A 334 -11.15 -15.58 9.03
N LYS A 335 -10.24 -16.52 9.31
CA LYS A 335 -10.49 -17.64 10.24
C LYS A 335 -10.30 -17.30 11.72
N ARG A 336 -9.99 -16.03 12.05
CA ARG A 336 -9.81 -15.55 13.43
C ARG A 336 -10.83 -14.47 13.77
N PRO A 337 -11.16 -14.27 15.06
CA PRO A 337 -11.96 -13.12 15.47
C PRO A 337 -11.30 -11.80 15.03
N LEU A 338 -12.13 -10.86 14.64
CA LEU A 338 -11.71 -9.51 14.22
C LEU A 338 -12.30 -8.51 15.24
N ASP A 339 -11.46 -7.58 15.70
CA ASP A 339 -11.95 -6.41 16.42
C ASP A 339 -12.56 -5.38 15.44
N VAL A 340 -13.15 -4.29 15.94
CA VAL A 340 -13.81 -3.27 15.12
C VAL A 340 -12.83 -2.65 14.12
N HIS A 341 -11.58 -2.39 14.53
CA HIS A 341 -10.56 -1.84 13.66
C HIS A 341 -10.21 -2.79 12.50
N GLN A 342 -9.96 -4.04 12.83
CA GLN A 342 -9.65 -5.08 11.84
C GLN A 342 -10.83 -5.36 10.91
N THR A 343 -12.07 -5.28 11.41
CA THR A 343 -13.29 -5.46 10.63
C THR A 343 -13.43 -4.38 9.55
N THR A 344 -12.99 -3.14 9.79
CA THR A 344 -13.03 -2.09 8.76
C THR A 344 -12.17 -2.45 7.53
N PHE A 345 -10.98 -2.97 7.73
CA PHE A 345 -10.11 -3.43 6.64
C PHE A 345 -10.62 -4.71 5.99
N ALA A 346 -11.00 -5.68 6.81
CA ALA A 346 -11.50 -6.97 6.33
C ALA A 346 -12.77 -6.83 5.47
N LEU A 347 -13.68 -5.92 5.83
CA LEU A 347 -14.89 -5.67 5.06
C LEU A 347 -14.56 -5.02 3.72
N GLY A 348 -13.67 -4.02 3.69
CA GLY A 348 -13.19 -3.41 2.46
C GLY A 348 -12.52 -4.43 1.52
N GLU A 349 -11.70 -5.33 2.10
CA GLU A 349 -11.04 -6.41 1.36
C GLU A 349 -12.04 -7.46 0.82
N ALA A 350 -13.04 -7.85 1.62
CA ALA A 350 -14.11 -8.73 1.17
C ALA A 350 -14.89 -8.12 -0.01
N VAL A 351 -15.22 -6.82 0.06
CA VAL A 351 -15.87 -6.10 -1.04
C VAL A 351 -14.97 -6.03 -2.27
N ALA A 352 -13.65 -5.86 -2.11
CA ALA A 352 -12.71 -5.85 -3.25
C ALA A 352 -12.72 -7.18 -4.03
N HIS A 353 -12.74 -8.32 -3.32
CA HIS A 353 -12.86 -9.64 -3.94
C HIS A 353 -14.23 -9.84 -4.60
N LEU A 354 -15.31 -9.45 -3.92
CA LEU A 354 -16.67 -9.55 -4.45
C LEU A 354 -16.89 -8.65 -5.68
N ASN A 355 -16.34 -7.43 -5.67
CA ASN A 355 -16.42 -6.54 -6.83
C ASN A 355 -15.67 -7.10 -8.03
N LEU A 356 -14.50 -7.73 -7.84
CA LEU A 356 -13.79 -8.40 -8.93
C LEU A 356 -14.66 -9.51 -9.55
N LEU A 357 -15.28 -10.37 -8.74
CA LEU A 357 -16.16 -11.43 -9.22
C LEU A 357 -17.42 -10.90 -9.90
N TRP A 358 -18.00 -9.82 -9.37
CA TRP A 358 -19.16 -9.17 -9.97
C TRP A 358 -18.80 -8.50 -11.32
N LEU A 359 -17.74 -7.70 -11.36
CA LEU A 359 -17.32 -6.98 -12.56
C LEU A 359 -16.81 -7.90 -13.67
N SER A 360 -16.27 -9.07 -13.30
CA SER A 360 -15.90 -10.13 -14.26
C SER A 360 -17.07 -11.00 -14.72
N GLY A 361 -18.30 -10.74 -14.24
CA GLY A 361 -19.50 -11.46 -14.62
C GLY A 361 -19.67 -12.85 -13.98
N GLN A 362 -18.80 -13.22 -13.02
CA GLN A 362 -18.89 -14.49 -12.31
C GLN A 362 -19.93 -14.48 -11.18
N MET A 363 -20.29 -13.28 -10.72
CA MET A 363 -21.35 -13.04 -9.73
C MET A 363 -22.31 -11.95 -10.21
N GLN A 364 -23.54 -12.01 -9.68
CA GLN A 364 -24.53 -10.95 -9.73
C GLN A 364 -24.54 -10.22 -8.38
N ARG A 365 -24.87 -8.92 -8.40
CA ARG A 365 -25.00 -8.09 -7.22
C ARG A 365 -26.37 -7.45 -7.20
N GLU A 366 -27.14 -7.67 -6.16
CA GLU A 366 -28.48 -7.15 -5.99
C GLU A 366 -28.65 -6.40 -4.66
N ARG A 367 -29.44 -5.35 -4.66
CA ARG A 367 -29.81 -4.64 -3.43
C ARG A 367 -31.14 -5.16 -2.92
N GLY A 368 -31.15 -5.75 -1.73
CA GLY A 368 -32.37 -6.20 -1.06
C GLY A 368 -33.26 -5.05 -0.60
N ALA A 369 -34.49 -5.35 -0.21
CA ALA A 369 -35.45 -4.38 0.33
C ALA A 369 -34.96 -3.74 1.64
N ASP A 370 -34.05 -4.40 2.36
CA ASP A 370 -33.34 -3.92 3.55
C ASP A 370 -32.18 -2.94 3.22
N GLY A 371 -31.94 -2.66 1.94
CA GLY A 371 -30.87 -1.79 1.46
C GLY A 371 -29.48 -2.47 1.40
N VAL A 372 -29.37 -3.75 1.77
CA VAL A 372 -28.11 -4.50 1.80
C VAL A 372 -27.79 -5.08 0.42
N LEU A 373 -26.54 -4.94 -0.01
CA LEU A 373 -26.01 -5.54 -1.24
C LEU A 373 -25.65 -7.02 -0.99
N ARG A 374 -26.19 -7.91 -1.80
CA ARG A 374 -25.92 -9.33 -1.76
C ARG A 374 -25.37 -9.82 -3.09
N PHE A 375 -24.50 -10.79 -3.00
CA PHE A 375 -23.82 -11.39 -4.14
C PHE A 375 -24.24 -12.85 -4.27
N SER A 376 -24.51 -13.30 -5.49
CA SER A 376 -24.82 -14.68 -5.85
C SER A 376 -24.07 -15.06 -7.12
N THR A 377 -23.81 -16.35 -7.32
CA THR A 377 -23.17 -16.83 -8.57
C THR A 377 -24.13 -16.62 -9.74
N THR A 378 -23.59 -16.26 -10.90
CA THR A 378 -24.33 -16.31 -12.16
C THR A 378 -24.72 -17.76 -12.47
N PRO A 379 -25.95 -18.00 -13.00
CA PRO A 379 -26.42 -19.32 -13.40
C PRO A 379 -25.50 -20.06 -14.39
#